data_5ef4dc78e877444b2fa435c68868bfb2
#
_entry.id   5ef4dc78e877444b2fa435c68868bfb2
#
_cell.length_a   1.000
_cell.length_b   1.000
_cell.length_c   1.000
_cell.angle_alpha   90.00
_cell.angle_beta   90.00
_cell.angle_gamma   90.00
#
_symmetry.space_group_name_H-M   'P 1'
#
loop_
_entity.id
_entity.type
_entity.pdbx_description
1 polymer ?
#
loop_
_entity_poly.entity_id
_entity_poly.type
_entity_poly.pdbx_seq_one_letter_code
_entity_poly.pdbx_strand_id
1 'polypeptide(L)'
;MKLSNSLFRSFLSFSLALSITSISLNVFSNDLAIDEVIVTAEKRVESLQDVSKAVTALSNDEIERKNIVDFVGLSAIAPGVTVAKNEGYKTIISIRGVGDETNQNAIAAPSVALHMDGIFIASKFSLRTDFIDLDRIEVLRGPQGTLFGQNSTGGTVNVINTLPSFDELSGKIDLTLGDYDLAKARGGINIPLSDSVATRFSWVTTDQDGFTENLVNGQDLDDTNH
;
A
#
# COMPACT_ATOMS: atom_id res chain seq x y z
N MET A 1 65.80 39.31 -6.87
CA MET A 1 64.83 39.27 -7.96
C MET A 1 63.53 38.70 -7.39
N LYS A 2 62.60 39.55 -6.95
CA LYS A 2 61.32 39.15 -6.37
C LYS A 2 60.27 39.09 -7.48
N LEU A 3 59.99 37.93 -7.98
CA LEU A 3 58.88 37.70 -8.91
C LEU A 3 57.56 37.76 -8.10
N SER A 4 56.72 38.65 -8.58
CA SER A 4 55.47 39.08 -7.95
C SER A 4 54.49 37.93 -7.75
N ASN A 5 54.16 37.65 -6.51
CA ASN A 5 53.11 36.69 -6.07
C ASN A 5 51.71 37.04 -6.60
N SER A 6 51.55 38.19 -7.25
CA SER A 6 50.26 38.65 -7.79
C SER A 6 49.85 37.92 -9.07
N LEU A 7 50.82 37.61 -9.93
CA LEU A 7 50.56 36.88 -11.21
C LEU A 7 50.20 35.39 -10.96
N PHE A 8 50.81 34.80 -9.95
CA PHE A 8 50.51 33.40 -9.61
C PHE A 8 49.10 33.23 -9.01
N ARG A 9 48.67 34.20 -8.21
CA ARG A 9 47.29 34.25 -7.64
C ARG A 9 46.21 34.46 -8.75
N SER A 10 46.50 35.30 -9.73
CA SER A 10 45.57 35.54 -10.83
C SER A 10 45.42 34.33 -11.78
N PHE A 11 46.50 33.57 -12.00
CA PHE A 11 46.45 32.35 -12.78
C PHE A 11 45.68 31.22 -12.10
N LEU A 12 45.84 31.09 -10.76
CA LEU A 12 45.11 30.08 -9.98
C LEU A 12 43.63 30.38 -9.88
N SER A 13 43.25 31.66 -9.79
CA SER A 13 41.82 32.08 -9.76
C SER A 13 41.14 31.90 -11.12
N PHE A 14 41.87 32.13 -12.22
CA PHE A 14 41.33 31.95 -13.55
C PHE A 14 41.17 30.45 -13.93
N SER A 15 42.09 29.57 -13.48
CA SER A 15 42.02 28.14 -13.63
C SER A 15 40.83 27.50 -12.89
N LEU A 16 40.54 28.02 -11.69
CA LEU A 16 39.43 27.54 -10.86
C LEU A 16 38.07 27.99 -11.42
N ALA A 17 38.00 29.22 -11.98
CA ALA A 17 36.77 29.70 -12.62
C ALA A 17 36.40 28.97 -13.93
N LEU A 18 37.39 28.46 -14.64
CA LEU A 18 37.17 27.74 -15.90
C LEU A 18 36.76 26.26 -15.65
N SER A 19 37.06 25.73 -14.49
CA SER A 19 36.66 24.34 -14.11
C SER A 19 35.19 24.21 -13.68
N ILE A 20 34.51 25.31 -13.37
CA ILE A 20 33.13 25.33 -12.87
C ILE A 20 32.13 25.36 -14.04
N THR A 21 32.55 25.73 -15.23
CA THR A 21 31.65 25.84 -16.40
C THR A 21 31.39 24.53 -17.14
N SER A 22 31.95 23.41 -16.69
CA SER A 22 31.75 22.08 -17.29
C SER A 22 30.78 21.17 -16.53
N ILE A 23 30.04 21.71 -15.56
CA ILE A 23 28.92 20.97 -14.97
C ILE A 23 27.77 21.06 -16.00
N SER A 24 27.75 20.11 -16.91
CA SER A 24 26.58 19.83 -17.72
C SER A 24 25.45 19.46 -16.76
N LEU A 25 24.54 20.39 -16.53
CA LEU A 25 23.24 20.07 -15.96
C LEU A 25 22.60 19.06 -16.92
N ASN A 26 22.77 17.78 -16.62
CA ASN A 26 21.84 16.79 -17.13
C ASN A 26 20.48 17.17 -16.56
N VAL A 27 19.72 17.94 -17.31
CA VAL A 27 18.28 18.06 -17.10
C VAL A 27 17.77 16.66 -17.33
N PHE A 28 17.58 15.92 -16.23
CA PHE A 28 16.70 14.77 -16.28
C PHE A 28 15.34 15.30 -16.69
N SER A 29 15.04 15.18 -17.96
CA SER A 29 13.67 15.18 -18.42
C SER A 29 13.04 14.02 -17.69
N ASN A 30 12.40 14.29 -16.55
CA ASN A 30 11.41 13.37 -16.01
C ASN A 30 10.35 13.35 -17.11
N ASP A 31 10.42 12.34 -17.94
CA ASP A 31 9.31 11.93 -18.76
C ASP A 31 8.20 11.66 -17.75
N LEU A 32 7.24 12.56 -17.67
CA LEU A 32 6.01 12.35 -16.92
C LEU A 32 5.18 11.33 -17.74
N ALA A 33 5.74 10.14 -17.90
CA ALA A 33 4.96 8.99 -18.28
C ALA A 33 3.95 8.82 -17.13
N ILE A 34 2.71 9.16 -17.43
CA ILE A 34 1.60 8.82 -16.54
C ILE A 34 1.58 7.31 -16.53
N ASP A 35 2.00 6.70 -15.42
CA ASP A 35 1.95 5.26 -15.24
C ASP A 35 0.51 4.82 -15.48
N GLU A 36 0.31 4.02 -16.51
CA GLU A 36 -1.00 3.47 -16.82
C GLU A 36 -1.41 2.51 -15.71
N VAL A 37 -2.44 2.89 -14.95
CA VAL A 37 -2.96 2.03 -13.88
C VAL A 37 -3.80 0.94 -14.50
N ILE A 38 -3.29 -0.28 -14.45
CA ILE A 38 -3.98 -1.48 -14.93
C ILE A 38 -4.83 -2.06 -13.80
N VAL A 39 -6.07 -2.42 -14.11
CA VAL A 39 -7.03 -3.00 -13.16
C VAL A 39 -7.64 -4.28 -13.68
N THR A 40 -8.19 -5.08 -12.77
CA THR A 40 -8.94 -6.30 -13.09
C THR A 40 -10.41 -6.21 -12.66
N ALA A 41 -10.91 -4.99 -12.56
CA ALA A 41 -12.23 -4.64 -12.06
C ALA A 41 -13.40 -5.30 -12.83
N GLU A 42 -13.19 -5.62 -14.10
CA GLU A 42 -14.18 -6.37 -14.92
C GLU A 42 -13.79 -7.82 -15.17
N LYS A 43 -12.94 -8.41 -14.32
CA LYS A 43 -12.38 -9.76 -14.51
C LYS A 43 -11.52 -9.87 -15.78
N ARG A 44 -11.07 -8.75 -16.31
CA ARG A 44 -10.16 -8.59 -17.44
C ARG A 44 -9.10 -7.57 -17.09
N VAL A 45 -7.94 -7.70 -17.67
CA VAL A 45 -6.84 -6.74 -17.54
C VAL A 45 -7.14 -5.57 -18.47
N GLU A 46 -7.45 -4.41 -17.92
CA GLU A 46 -7.83 -3.20 -18.67
C GLU A 46 -7.19 -1.97 -18.02
N SER A 47 -7.00 -0.91 -18.80
CA SER A 47 -6.63 0.39 -18.25
C SER A 47 -7.75 0.95 -17.38
N LEU A 48 -7.42 1.55 -16.23
CA LEU A 48 -8.39 2.21 -15.36
C LEU A 48 -9.26 3.24 -16.12
N GLN A 49 -8.71 3.87 -17.16
CA GLN A 49 -9.40 4.87 -17.96
C GLN A 49 -10.46 4.26 -18.88
N ASP A 50 -10.31 3.00 -19.26
CA ASP A 50 -11.23 2.29 -20.16
C ASP A 50 -12.38 1.60 -19.42
N VAL A 51 -12.26 1.47 -18.11
CA VAL A 51 -13.30 0.82 -17.28
C VAL A 51 -14.55 1.67 -17.20
N SER A 52 -15.69 1.09 -17.60
CA SER A 52 -16.98 1.78 -17.60
C SER A 52 -17.59 2.04 -16.22
N LYS A 53 -16.99 1.50 -15.16
CA LYS A 53 -17.48 1.52 -13.79
C LYS A 53 -16.73 2.54 -12.92
N ALA A 54 -17.37 2.95 -11.83
CA ALA A 54 -16.72 3.82 -10.84
C ALA A 54 -15.71 3.02 -10.01
N VAL A 55 -14.49 2.92 -10.49
CA VAL A 55 -13.38 2.23 -9.84
C VAL A 55 -12.41 3.25 -9.24
N THR A 56 -11.87 2.94 -8.08
CA THR A 56 -10.66 3.57 -7.53
C THR A 56 -9.62 2.47 -7.41
N ALA A 57 -8.53 2.60 -8.11
CA ALA A 57 -7.38 1.73 -7.99
C ALA A 57 -6.27 2.45 -7.23
N LEU A 58 -5.63 1.77 -6.32
CA LEU A 58 -4.52 2.23 -5.52
C LEU A 58 -3.35 1.31 -5.81
N SER A 59 -2.33 1.83 -6.45
CA SER A 59 -1.10 1.09 -6.71
C SER A 59 -0.30 0.85 -5.42
N ASN A 60 0.64 -0.09 -5.46
CA ASN A 60 1.55 -0.33 -4.35
C ASN A 60 2.25 0.96 -3.90
N ASP A 61 2.76 1.75 -4.83
CA ASP A 61 3.43 3.02 -4.54
C ASP A 61 2.52 4.04 -3.83
N GLU A 62 1.23 4.08 -4.18
CA GLU A 62 0.28 4.95 -3.49
C GLU A 62 -0.03 4.44 -2.08
N ILE A 63 -0.21 3.13 -1.92
CA ILE A 63 -0.44 2.47 -0.64
C ILE A 63 0.73 2.77 0.31
N GLU A 64 1.95 2.65 -0.18
CA GLU A 64 3.16 2.92 0.60
C GLU A 64 3.36 4.40 0.93
N ARG A 65 3.28 5.28 -0.07
CA ARG A 65 3.43 6.73 0.15
C ARG A 65 2.42 7.31 1.13
N LYS A 66 1.23 6.74 1.18
CA LYS A 66 0.16 7.17 2.09
C LYS A 66 0.15 6.38 3.41
N ASN A 67 1.13 5.50 3.60
CA ASN A 67 1.26 4.62 4.77
C ASN A 67 -0.03 3.89 5.12
N ILE A 68 -0.65 3.27 4.12
CA ILE A 68 -1.87 2.49 4.30
C ILE A 68 -1.48 1.08 4.67
N VAL A 69 -1.65 0.77 5.93
CA VAL A 69 -1.19 -0.50 6.49
C VAL A 69 -2.31 -1.53 6.65
N ASP A 70 -3.56 -1.07 6.67
CA ASP A 70 -4.75 -1.89 6.85
C ASP A 70 -5.97 -1.35 6.08
N PHE A 71 -7.10 -2.05 6.19
CA PHE A 71 -8.35 -1.62 5.55
C PHE A 71 -8.88 -0.27 6.07
N VAL A 72 -8.58 0.12 7.31
CA VAL A 72 -9.04 1.40 7.88
C VAL A 72 -8.45 2.57 7.11
N GLY A 73 -7.20 2.44 6.69
CA GLY A 73 -6.51 3.43 5.86
C GLY A 73 -7.22 3.73 4.53
N LEU A 74 -8.02 2.80 3.99
CA LEU A 74 -8.77 3.03 2.75
C LEU A 74 -9.79 4.17 2.87
N SER A 75 -10.32 4.42 4.07
CA SER A 75 -11.25 5.52 4.31
C SER A 75 -10.67 6.89 3.99
N ALA A 76 -9.36 7.04 4.12
CA ALA A 76 -8.69 8.32 3.89
C ALA A 76 -8.49 8.64 2.40
N ILE A 77 -8.55 7.63 1.53
CA ILE A 77 -8.10 7.77 0.14
C ILE A 77 -9.11 7.32 -0.91
N ALA A 78 -10.03 6.43 -0.56
CA ALA A 78 -11.07 5.96 -1.48
C ALA A 78 -12.36 6.76 -1.26
N PRO A 79 -12.75 7.67 -2.16
CA PRO A 79 -13.93 8.52 -1.97
C PRO A 79 -15.21 7.69 -1.79
N GLY A 80 -15.96 8.01 -0.72
CA GLY A 80 -17.19 7.31 -0.39
C GLY A 80 -17.03 5.94 0.24
N VAL A 81 -15.82 5.54 0.58
CA VAL A 81 -15.53 4.37 1.40
C VAL A 81 -15.38 4.80 2.85
N THR A 82 -16.05 4.10 3.74
CA THR A 82 -15.88 4.23 5.18
C THR A 82 -15.54 2.87 5.74
N VAL A 83 -14.45 2.79 6.50
CA VAL A 83 -14.07 1.59 7.23
C VAL A 83 -14.04 1.94 8.71
N ALA A 84 -14.77 1.21 9.50
CA ALA A 84 -14.87 1.42 10.94
C ALA A 84 -14.52 0.15 11.70
N LYS A 85 -13.72 0.28 12.75
CA LYS A 85 -13.54 -0.77 13.75
C LYS A 85 -14.70 -0.67 14.74
N ASN A 86 -15.37 -1.78 14.98
CA ASN A 86 -16.52 -1.84 15.86
C ASN A 86 -16.38 -2.97 16.86
N GLU A 87 -16.70 -2.67 18.14
CA GLU A 87 -16.63 -3.61 19.27
C GLU A 87 -15.27 -4.33 19.39
N GLY A 88 -14.17 -3.66 19.02
CA GLY A 88 -12.80 -4.18 19.17
C GLY A 88 -12.40 -5.32 18.24
N TYR A 89 -13.35 -6.04 17.65
CA TYR A 89 -13.04 -7.25 16.87
C TYR A 89 -13.63 -7.30 15.46
N LYS A 90 -14.54 -6.38 15.12
CA LYS A 90 -15.16 -6.32 13.78
C LYS A 90 -14.66 -5.11 13.01
N THR A 91 -14.33 -5.32 11.76
CA THR A 91 -14.12 -4.24 10.79
C THR A 91 -15.27 -4.26 9.80
N ILE A 92 -15.88 -3.09 9.60
CA ILE A 92 -17.04 -2.89 8.74
C ILE A 92 -16.61 -1.98 7.60
N ILE A 93 -16.91 -2.38 6.37
CA ILE A 93 -16.72 -1.54 5.18
C ILE A 93 -18.10 -1.11 4.68
N SER A 94 -18.27 0.18 4.43
CA SER A 94 -19.39 0.73 3.69
C SER A 94 -18.92 1.54 2.50
N ILE A 95 -19.68 1.48 1.41
CA ILE A 95 -19.43 2.25 0.19
C ILE A 95 -20.67 3.08 -0.11
N ARG A 96 -20.51 4.42 -0.12
CA ARG A 96 -21.62 5.38 -0.31
C ARG A 96 -22.76 5.16 0.69
N GLY A 97 -22.44 4.82 1.94
CA GLY A 97 -23.39 4.53 3.00
C GLY A 97 -24.07 3.16 2.92
N VAL A 98 -23.74 2.35 1.92
CA VAL A 98 -24.22 0.96 1.84
C VAL A 98 -23.16 0.06 2.47
N GLY A 99 -23.46 -0.49 3.62
CA GLY A 99 -22.57 -1.36 4.40
C GLY A 99 -23.37 -2.23 5.34
N ASP A 100 -22.69 -3.04 6.13
CA ASP A 100 -23.30 -3.83 7.18
C ASP A 100 -23.02 -3.15 8.52
N GLU A 101 -23.96 -2.34 8.98
CA GLU A 101 -23.86 -1.62 10.27
C GLU A 101 -24.39 -2.43 11.46
N THR A 102 -24.94 -3.62 11.20
CA THR A 102 -25.55 -4.41 12.28
C THR A 102 -24.51 -5.18 13.07
N ASN A 103 -24.11 -4.61 14.19
CA ASN A 103 -23.20 -5.21 15.16
C ASN A 103 -23.68 -6.52 15.77
N GLN A 104 -24.98 -6.73 15.75
CA GLN A 104 -25.62 -7.79 16.56
C GLN A 104 -25.78 -9.10 15.78
N ASN A 105 -25.50 -9.14 14.50
CA ASN A 105 -25.69 -10.35 13.71
C ASN A 105 -24.38 -10.82 13.07
N ALA A 106 -23.71 -11.75 13.74
CA ALA A 106 -22.48 -12.36 13.21
C ALA A 106 -22.71 -13.15 11.91
N ILE A 107 -23.97 -13.47 11.60
CA ILE A 107 -24.39 -14.28 10.44
C ILE A 107 -24.81 -13.38 9.27
N ALA A 108 -25.05 -12.09 9.50
CA ALA A 108 -25.46 -11.19 8.42
C ALA A 108 -24.38 -11.10 7.35
N ALA A 109 -24.79 -11.36 6.12
CA ALA A 109 -23.93 -11.23 4.96
C ALA A 109 -23.53 -9.75 4.76
N PRO A 110 -22.25 -9.45 4.45
CA PRO A 110 -21.83 -8.09 4.18
C PRO A 110 -22.50 -7.55 2.92
N SER A 111 -22.68 -6.23 2.85
CA SER A 111 -23.19 -5.57 1.64
C SER A 111 -22.06 -5.13 0.70
N VAL A 112 -20.82 -5.15 1.18
CA VAL A 112 -19.61 -4.93 0.40
C VAL A 112 -18.82 -6.22 0.38
N ALA A 113 -18.58 -6.76 -0.81
CA ALA A 113 -17.81 -7.98 -0.99
C ALA A 113 -16.31 -7.69 -0.89
N LEU A 114 -15.59 -8.52 -0.14
CA LEU A 114 -14.13 -8.52 -0.13
C LEU A 114 -13.63 -9.70 -0.97
N HIS A 115 -12.72 -9.43 -1.87
CA HIS A 115 -11.99 -10.45 -2.61
C HIS A 115 -10.49 -10.27 -2.39
N MET A 116 -9.77 -11.38 -2.31
CA MET A 116 -8.31 -11.41 -2.30
C MET A 116 -7.87 -12.35 -3.43
N ASP A 117 -7.12 -11.83 -4.38
CA ASP A 117 -6.70 -12.55 -5.59
C ASP A 117 -7.87 -13.23 -6.32
N GLY A 118 -9.03 -12.58 -6.34
CA GLY A 118 -10.25 -13.07 -6.97
C GLY A 118 -11.07 -14.06 -6.13
N ILE A 119 -10.60 -14.44 -4.94
CA ILE A 119 -11.29 -15.34 -4.00
C ILE A 119 -12.14 -14.51 -3.05
N PHE A 120 -13.43 -14.83 -2.93
CA PHE A 120 -14.34 -14.18 -2.00
C PHE A 120 -13.97 -14.51 -0.55
N ILE A 121 -13.79 -13.49 0.27
CA ILE A 121 -13.49 -13.59 1.70
C ILE A 121 -14.78 -13.34 2.49
N ALA A 122 -15.35 -14.41 3.01
CA ALA A 122 -16.61 -14.35 3.75
C ALA A 122 -16.46 -13.82 5.19
N SER A 123 -15.28 -13.96 5.76
CA SER A 123 -15.04 -13.61 7.16
C SER A 123 -14.75 -12.12 7.35
N LYS A 124 -15.53 -11.45 8.18
CA LYS A 124 -15.30 -10.07 8.59
C LYS A 124 -14.03 -9.92 9.45
N PHE A 125 -13.54 -10.99 10.04
CA PHE A 125 -12.30 -11.00 10.82
C PHE A 125 -11.06 -10.84 9.95
N SER A 126 -11.12 -11.27 8.70
CA SER A 126 -10.02 -11.11 7.74
C SER A 126 -9.71 -9.66 7.38
N LEU A 127 -10.62 -8.72 7.72
CA LEU A 127 -10.40 -7.28 7.55
C LEU A 127 -9.49 -6.66 8.63
N ARG A 128 -9.03 -7.44 9.58
CA ARG A 128 -8.14 -6.99 10.66
C ARG A 128 -6.67 -7.21 10.35
N THR A 129 -6.37 -7.90 9.28
CA THR A 129 -4.99 -8.19 8.90
C THR A 129 -4.34 -6.97 8.27
N ASP A 130 -3.07 -6.80 8.56
CA ASP A 130 -2.24 -5.83 7.86
C ASP A 130 -2.07 -6.21 6.39
N PHE A 131 -1.85 -5.22 5.57
CA PHE A 131 -1.50 -5.42 4.18
C PHE A 131 -0.04 -5.84 4.06
N ILE A 132 0.18 -6.95 3.39
CA ILE A 132 1.50 -7.51 3.17
C ILE A 132 1.72 -7.63 1.67
N ASP A 133 2.73 -6.92 1.14
CA ASP A 133 3.24 -7.10 -0.21
C ASP A 133 2.15 -7.07 -1.30
N LEU A 134 1.35 -6.02 -1.26
CA LEU A 134 0.28 -5.83 -2.24
C LEU A 134 0.82 -5.27 -3.56
N ASP A 135 0.23 -5.71 -4.65
CA ASP A 135 0.36 -5.08 -5.97
C ASP A 135 -0.56 -3.86 -6.06
N ARG A 136 -1.83 -4.03 -5.72
CA ARG A 136 -2.82 -2.95 -5.72
C ARG A 136 -4.09 -3.31 -4.95
N ILE A 137 -4.89 -2.29 -4.69
CA ILE A 137 -6.26 -2.43 -4.17
C ILE A 137 -7.21 -1.75 -5.13
N GLU A 138 -8.26 -2.46 -5.54
CA GLU A 138 -9.32 -1.94 -6.40
C GLU A 138 -10.62 -1.82 -5.61
N VAL A 139 -11.25 -0.65 -5.63
CA VAL A 139 -12.53 -0.40 -4.99
C VAL A 139 -13.57 -0.08 -6.07
N LEU A 140 -14.49 -1.01 -6.27
CA LEU A 140 -15.60 -0.88 -7.22
C LEU A 140 -16.83 -0.40 -6.47
N ARG A 141 -17.35 0.74 -6.85
CA ARG A 141 -18.49 1.39 -6.18
C ARG A 141 -19.79 1.10 -6.90
N GLY A 142 -20.79 0.72 -6.12
CA GLY A 142 -22.12 0.34 -6.62
C GLY A 142 -22.26 -1.17 -6.87
N PRO A 143 -23.46 -1.64 -7.24
CA PRO A 143 -23.76 -3.06 -7.34
C PRO A 143 -22.84 -3.80 -8.34
N GLN A 144 -22.23 -4.89 -7.89
CA GLN A 144 -21.29 -5.70 -8.66
C GLN A 144 -21.68 -7.19 -8.72
N GLY A 145 -22.95 -7.49 -8.43
CA GLY A 145 -23.42 -8.89 -8.32
C GLY A 145 -23.18 -9.78 -9.53
N THR A 146 -23.18 -9.21 -10.74
CA THR A 146 -22.95 -9.98 -11.97
C THR A 146 -21.54 -10.51 -12.14
N LEU A 147 -20.54 -9.78 -11.62
CA LEU A 147 -19.11 -10.14 -11.77
C LEU A 147 -18.50 -10.72 -10.50
N PHE A 148 -18.93 -10.21 -9.35
CA PHE A 148 -18.36 -10.55 -8.05
C PHE A 148 -19.29 -11.38 -7.17
N GLY A 149 -20.49 -11.67 -7.68
CA GLY A 149 -21.44 -12.55 -7.00
C GLY A 149 -22.15 -11.92 -5.83
N GLN A 150 -22.47 -12.72 -4.82
CA GLN A 150 -23.23 -12.29 -3.65
C GLN A 150 -22.48 -11.25 -2.80
N ASN A 151 -23.25 -10.54 -1.97
CA ASN A 151 -22.71 -9.58 -0.98
C ASN A 151 -22.02 -8.35 -1.58
N SER A 152 -22.30 -8.02 -2.84
CA SER A 152 -21.69 -6.89 -3.55
C SER A 152 -22.70 -5.80 -3.94
N THR A 153 -23.72 -5.58 -3.10
CA THR A 153 -24.78 -4.59 -3.34
C THR A 153 -24.25 -3.15 -3.23
N GLY A 154 -23.40 -2.88 -2.26
CA GLY A 154 -22.75 -1.58 -2.07
C GLY A 154 -21.51 -1.42 -2.95
N GLY A 155 -20.88 -2.52 -3.28
CA GLY A 155 -19.65 -2.55 -4.06
C GLY A 155 -18.76 -3.74 -3.72
N THR A 156 -17.53 -3.66 -4.20
CA THR A 156 -16.51 -4.70 -3.98
C THR A 156 -15.17 -4.05 -3.70
N VAL A 157 -14.44 -4.59 -2.73
CA VAL A 157 -13.02 -4.31 -2.52
C VAL A 157 -12.26 -5.55 -2.98
N ASN A 158 -11.35 -5.37 -3.92
CA ASN A 158 -10.51 -6.43 -4.46
C ASN A 158 -9.05 -6.11 -4.11
N VAL A 159 -8.43 -6.99 -3.33
CA VAL A 159 -7.04 -6.88 -2.90
C VAL A 159 -6.23 -7.83 -3.75
N ILE A 160 -5.20 -7.33 -4.40
CA ILE A 160 -4.34 -8.11 -5.28
C ILE A 160 -2.94 -8.11 -4.69
N ASN A 161 -2.41 -9.30 -4.42
CA ASN A 161 -1.06 -9.49 -3.93
C ASN A 161 -0.05 -9.45 -5.08
N THR A 162 1.19 -9.10 -4.76
CA THR A 162 2.28 -9.14 -5.72
C THR A 162 2.59 -10.58 -6.09
N LEU A 163 2.50 -10.89 -7.38
CA LEU A 163 2.81 -12.22 -7.88
C LEU A 163 4.33 -12.44 -8.01
N PRO A 164 4.80 -13.69 -7.96
CA PRO A 164 6.18 -14.02 -8.30
C PRO A 164 6.51 -13.58 -9.73
N SER A 165 7.68 -12.97 -9.93
CA SER A 165 8.22 -12.62 -11.25
C SER A 165 9.31 -13.60 -11.65
N PHE A 166 9.41 -13.87 -12.96
CA PHE A 166 10.46 -14.69 -13.54
C PHE A 166 11.72 -13.88 -13.91
N ASP A 167 11.68 -12.54 -13.79
CA ASP A 167 12.73 -11.66 -14.30
C ASP A 167 14.03 -11.79 -13.51
N GLU A 168 14.01 -11.36 -12.25
CA GLU A 168 15.22 -11.31 -11.43
C GLU A 168 14.96 -11.58 -9.93
N LEU A 169 16.04 -11.94 -9.23
CA LEU A 169 16.03 -11.95 -7.77
C LEU A 169 15.88 -10.52 -7.28
N SER A 170 14.78 -10.23 -6.62
CA SER A 170 14.49 -8.91 -6.08
C SER A 170 13.87 -9.01 -4.70
N GLY A 171 13.98 -7.95 -3.92
CA GLY A 171 13.39 -7.93 -2.60
C GLY A 171 13.31 -6.53 -2.04
N LYS A 172 12.42 -6.38 -1.06
CA LYS A 172 12.18 -5.14 -0.35
C LYS A 172 12.02 -5.43 1.12
N ILE A 173 12.50 -4.51 1.95
CA ILE A 173 12.27 -4.49 3.39
C ILE A 173 11.93 -3.07 3.81
N ASP A 174 10.87 -2.94 4.60
CA ASP A 174 10.42 -1.69 5.21
C ASP A 174 10.50 -1.83 6.72
N LEU A 175 11.06 -0.83 7.38
CA LEU A 175 11.17 -0.75 8.82
C LEU A 175 10.42 0.50 9.30
N THR A 176 9.53 0.33 10.26
CA THR A 176 8.78 1.42 10.89
C THR A 176 9.04 1.42 12.37
N LEU A 177 9.41 2.57 12.91
CA LEU A 177 9.52 2.82 14.34
C LEU A 177 8.55 3.92 14.71
N GLY A 178 7.92 3.83 15.86
CA GLY A 178 6.91 4.79 16.28
C GLY A 178 6.72 4.88 17.78
N ASP A 179 5.69 5.57 18.19
CA ASP A 179 5.32 5.69 19.61
C ASP A 179 4.85 4.36 20.19
N TYR A 180 4.86 4.22 21.51
CA TYR A 180 4.55 3.00 22.24
C TYR A 180 5.47 1.84 21.86
N ASP A 181 6.76 2.14 21.73
CA ASP A 181 7.81 1.20 21.33
C ASP A 181 7.49 0.42 20.05
N LEU A 182 6.67 0.99 19.17
CA LEU A 182 6.34 0.38 17.90
C LEU A 182 7.60 0.05 17.12
N ALA A 183 7.81 -1.24 16.86
CA ALA A 183 8.81 -1.78 15.95
C ALA A 183 8.12 -2.70 14.94
N LYS A 184 8.02 -2.26 13.69
CA LYS A 184 7.40 -3.04 12.62
C LYS A 184 8.42 -3.28 11.52
N ALA A 185 8.54 -4.53 11.08
CA ALA A 185 9.32 -4.91 9.92
C ALA A 185 8.43 -5.70 8.96
N ARG A 186 8.43 -5.32 7.69
CA ARG A 186 7.75 -6.06 6.63
C ARG A 186 8.67 -6.18 5.43
N GLY A 187 8.49 -7.23 4.66
CA GLY A 187 9.29 -7.42 3.47
C GLY A 187 8.76 -8.49 2.55
N GLY A 188 9.32 -8.50 1.36
CA GLY A 188 9.07 -9.51 0.35
C GLY A 188 10.34 -9.83 -0.41
N ILE A 189 10.51 -11.07 -0.78
CA ILE A 189 11.60 -11.53 -1.64
C ILE A 189 11.05 -12.37 -2.79
N ASN A 190 11.43 -12.02 -4.00
CA ASN A 190 11.10 -12.72 -5.23
C ASN A 190 12.31 -13.55 -5.67
N ILE A 191 12.12 -14.85 -5.85
CA ILE A 191 13.18 -15.80 -6.21
C ILE A 191 12.74 -16.56 -7.46
N PRO A 192 13.22 -16.20 -8.66
CA PRO A 192 13.06 -17.03 -9.84
C PRO A 192 13.97 -18.26 -9.71
N LEU A 193 13.39 -19.45 -9.70
CA LEU A 193 14.11 -20.71 -9.59
C LEU A 193 14.45 -21.28 -10.97
N SER A 194 13.64 -21.00 -11.98
CA SER A 194 13.84 -21.39 -13.38
C SER A 194 12.98 -20.53 -14.28
N ASP A 195 13.09 -20.70 -15.59
CA ASP A 195 12.26 -20.00 -16.59
C ASP A 195 10.77 -20.31 -16.46
N SER A 196 10.39 -21.30 -15.65
CA SER A 196 8.99 -21.72 -15.48
C SER A 196 8.55 -21.82 -14.01
N VAL A 197 9.46 -21.57 -13.07
CA VAL A 197 9.14 -21.63 -11.64
C VAL A 197 9.74 -20.40 -10.96
N ALA A 198 8.88 -19.59 -10.37
CA ALA A 198 9.26 -18.48 -9.50
C ALA A 198 8.50 -18.59 -8.17
N THR A 199 9.13 -18.11 -7.12
CA THR A 199 8.53 -18.06 -5.78
C THR A 199 8.66 -16.67 -5.18
N ARG A 200 7.70 -16.31 -4.34
CA ARG A 200 7.73 -15.08 -3.57
C ARG A 200 7.39 -15.37 -2.12
N PHE A 201 8.18 -14.81 -1.21
CA PHE A 201 7.95 -14.89 0.23
C PHE A 201 7.76 -13.50 0.78
N SER A 202 6.71 -13.32 1.53
CA SER A 202 6.39 -12.04 2.15
C SER A 202 6.11 -12.26 3.63
N TRP A 203 6.55 -11.32 4.46
CA TRP A 203 6.38 -11.38 5.90
C TRP A 203 6.11 -10.00 6.49
N VAL A 204 5.49 -10.00 7.65
CA VAL A 204 5.34 -8.84 8.53
C VAL A 204 5.56 -9.30 9.96
N THR A 205 6.20 -8.47 10.74
CA THR A 205 6.24 -8.60 12.19
C THR A 205 5.98 -7.23 12.81
N THR A 206 5.18 -7.20 13.84
CA THR A 206 4.80 -5.97 14.55
C THR A 206 4.94 -6.24 16.03
N ASP A 207 5.64 -5.37 16.72
CA ASP A 207 5.75 -5.33 18.18
C ASP A 207 5.40 -3.90 18.60
N GLN A 208 4.42 -3.76 19.48
CA GLN A 208 3.96 -2.46 19.96
C GLN A 208 3.36 -2.62 21.35
N ASP A 209 3.78 -1.77 22.27
CA ASP A 209 3.20 -1.70 23.60
C ASP A 209 1.77 -1.16 23.56
N GLY A 210 0.92 -1.66 24.46
CA GLY A 210 -0.45 -1.19 24.60
C GLY A 210 -0.51 0.26 25.08
N PHE A 211 -1.50 0.99 24.62
CA PHE A 211 -1.74 2.37 25.02
C PHE A 211 -2.82 2.53 26.09
N THR A 212 -3.43 1.41 26.51
CA THR A 212 -4.48 1.38 27.53
C THR A 212 -3.99 0.62 28.75
N GLU A 213 -3.79 1.30 29.87
CA GLU A 213 -3.38 0.67 31.13
C GLU A 213 -4.59 0.13 31.90
N ASN A 214 -4.51 -1.11 32.38
CA ASN A 214 -5.45 -1.67 33.32
C ASN A 214 -5.15 -1.13 34.73
N LEU A 215 -5.98 -0.24 35.23
CA LEU A 215 -5.79 0.42 36.52
C LEU A 215 -5.84 -0.53 37.75
N VAL A 216 -6.21 -1.79 37.55
CA VAL A 216 -6.31 -2.78 38.65
C VAL A 216 -5.00 -3.53 38.86
N ASN A 217 -4.33 -3.90 37.78
CA ASN A 217 -3.12 -4.72 37.81
C ASN A 217 -1.89 -4.07 37.16
N GLY A 218 -2.04 -2.87 36.57
CA GLY A 218 -0.94 -2.12 35.92
C GLY A 218 -0.42 -2.79 34.64
N GLN A 219 -1.18 -3.69 34.03
CA GLN A 219 -0.82 -4.29 32.76
C GLN A 219 -1.35 -3.45 31.61
N ASP A 220 -0.55 -3.31 30.58
CA ASP A 220 -1.01 -2.71 29.34
C ASP A 220 -2.00 -3.65 28.63
N LEU A 221 -3.02 -3.04 28.07
CA LEU A 221 -4.01 -3.69 27.21
C LEU A 221 -3.71 -3.27 25.78
N ASP A 222 -4.16 -4.03 24.81
CA ASP A 222 -3.97 -3.75 23.39
C ASP A 222 -2.52 -3.90 22.87
N ASP A 223 -1.67 -4.63 23.61
CA ASP A 223 -0.35 -5.02 23.08
C ASP A 223 -0.50 -5.75 21.76
N THR A 224 0.37 -5.46 20.83
CA THR A 224 0.42 -6.12 19.53
C THR A 224 1.77 -6.79 19.35
N ASN A 225 1.77 -8.11 19.29
CA ASN A 225 2.96 -8.91 19.00
C ASN A 225 2.59 -10.05 18.05
N HIS A 226 3.00 -9.94 16.76
CA HIS A 226 2.76 -10.95 15.73
C HIS A 226 3.68 -10.80 14.49
#